data_422479210730e1c6d175de15e074dc54
#
_entry.id   422479210730e1c6d175de15e074dc54
#
_cell.length_a   1.000
_cell.length_b   1.000
_cell.length_c   1.000
_cell.angle_alpha   90.00
_cell.angle_beta   90.00
_cell.angle_gamma   90.00
#
_symmetry.space_group_name_H-M   'P 1'
#
loop_
_entity.id
_entity.type
_entity.pdbx_description
1 polymer ?
#
loop_
_entity_poly.entity_id
_entity_poly.type
_entity_poly.pdbx_seq_one_letter_code
_entity_poly.pdbx_strand_id
1 'polypeptide(L)'
;MMTEIIRKISKISTKNKEVFMKIINRILAFSMCAAMLFAMVLGTVGCSSAINAENLLEGITPSSVNGKQADEGFISSSADFAIKLFRQSVAGDKNSLISPLSVMLALAMTANGADGKTLQEMETVLGGGMSVDELNEYLYTYMKTLPSTDKAKVTLANSIWFRNEKGFVVENDFLQRNADYYNAPAYKAEFDSSTVDDINRWVSNNTDGMIDRIIDGDIDEDTMMYLINALVFDAEWAEIYEKRDIRDGIFTCYDGSENTVSMMSSSESLYIECGNAKGFIKQYAGGEYCFAALLPNEGVDILDYIDSLTGEGFVNAYNNAEYAEINAKLPKFSYDCSLSMNDALIAMGMPSAFLKADFSKMSNEDLFISQVLHKTFISVDERGTRAGAVTSVQINKESCPDGIIEITLDRPFVYAIVDNATGLPIFIGAVLGLGK
;
A
#
# COMPACT_ATOMS: atom_id res chain seq x y z
N MET A 1 -57.56 -19.65 9.32
CA MET A 1 -57.11 -18.69 8.29
C MET A 1 -57.16 -19.27 6.86
N MET A 2 -56.59 -20.44 6.58
CA MET A 2 -56.63 -21.07 5.24
C MET A 2 -58.02 -21.49 4.77
N THR A 3 -58.87 -22.01 5.68
CA THR A 3 -60.25 -22.43 5.42
C THR A 3 -61.19 -21.26 5.08
N GLU A 4 -60.93 -20.08 5.56
CA GLU A 4 -61.71 -18.87 5.31
C GLU A 4 -61.36 -18.23 3.97
N ILE A 5 -60.11 -18.36 3.53
CA ILE A 5 -59.63 -17.92 2.20
C ILE A 5 -60.24 -18.79 1.11
N ILE A 6 -60.28 -20.10 1.30
CA ILE A 6 -60.90 -21.05 0.34
C ILE A 6 -62.39 -20.77 0.18
N ARG A 7 -63.12 -20.39 1.25
CA ARG A 7 -64.57 -20.09 1.21
C ARG A 7 -64.89 -18.75 0.52
N LYS A 8 -63.94 -17.78 0.50
CA LYS A 8 -64.10 -16.52 -0.28
C LYS A 8 -63.78 -16.71 -1.76
N ILE A 9 -62.90 -17.62 -2.13
CA ILE A 9 -62.53 -17.91 -3.51
C ILE A 9 -63.69 -18.62 -4.25
N SER A 10 -64.52 -19.42 -3.57
CA SER A 10 -65.67 -20.13 -4.20
C SER A 10 -66.82 -19.23 -4.66
N LYS A 11 -66.85 -17.95 -4.25
CA LYS A 11 -67.93 -16.98 -4.60
C LYS A 11 -67.53 -15.98 -5.68
N ILE A 12 -66.36 -16.10 -6.31
CA ILE A 12 -65.88 -15.17 -7.35
C ILE A 12 -66.19 -15.73 -8.75
N SER A 13 -66.70 -14.88 -9.63
CA SER A 13 -67.01 -15.22 -11.07
C SER A 13 -65.73 -15.75 -11.77
N THR A 14 -65.88 -16.70 -12.68
CA THR A 14 -64.77 -17.41 -13.38
C THR A 14 -63.74 -16.51 -13.98
N LYS A 15 -64.11 -15.33 -14.46
CA LYS A 15 -63.18 -14.33 -15.02
C LYS A 15 -62.28 -13.66 -13.96
N ASN A 16 -62.74 -13.52 -12.73
CA ASN A 16 -61.99 -12.98 -11.60
C ASN A 16 -61.10 -14.05 -10.95
N LYS A 17 -61.42 -15.34 -11.07
CA LYS A 17 -60.56 -16.44 -10.59
C LYS A 17 -59.26 -16.55 -11.35
N GLU A 18 -59.26 -16.36 -12.68
CA GLU A 18 -58.03 -16.39 -13.48
C GLU A 18 -57.11 -15.21 -13.16
N VAL A 19 -57.66 -14.02 -12.94
CA VAL A 19 -56.85 -12.84 -12.54
C VAL A 19 -56.25 -13.03 -11.15
N PHE A 20 -57.05 -13.55 -10.22
CA PHE A 20 -56.59 -13.81 -8.85
C PHE A 20 -55.51 -14.91 -8.77
N MET A 21 -55.65 -15.98 -9.57
CA MET A 21 -54.62 -17.02 -9.68
C MET A 21 -53.32 -16.50 -10.32
N LYS A 22 -53.41 -15.62 -11.31
CA LYS A 22 -52.25 -14.98 -11.94
C LYS A 22 -51.51 -14.06 -10.93
N ILE A 23 -52.23 -13.37 -10.05
CA ILE A 23 -51.67 -12.52 -9.01
C ILE A 23 -50.99 -13.39 -7.93
N ILE A 24 -51.64 -14.47 -7.48
CA ILE A 24 -51.08 -15.40 -6.49
C ILE A 24 -49.81 -16.07 -7.04
N ASN A 25 -49.82 -16.53 -8.30
CA ASN A 25 -48.65 -17.14 -8.93
C ASN A 25 -47.50 -16.14 -9.12
N ARG A 26 -47.77 -14.84 -9.36
CA ARG A 26 -46.77 -13.79 -9.39
C ARG A 26 -46.19 -13.50 -8.01
N ILE A 27 -47.01 -13.48 -6.96
CA ILE A 27 -46.59 -13.28 -5.58
C ILE A 27 -45.74 -14.47 -5.11
N LEU A 28 -46.14 -15.72 -5.43
CA LEU A 28 -45.37 -16.93 -5.14
C LEU A 28 -44.05 -16.98 -5.91
N ALA A 29 -44.04 -16.59 -7.19
CA ALA A 29 -42.81 -16.49 -7.97
C ALA A 29 -41.87 -15.40 -7.43
N PHE A 30 -42.42 -14.25 -6.98
CA PHE A 30 -41.64 -13.18 -6.39
C PHE A 30 -41.06 -13.58 -5.01
N SER A 31 -41.83 -14.32 -4.20
CA SER A 31 -41.33 -14.83 -2.91
C SER A 31 -40.30 -15.94 -3.06
N MET A 32 -40.42 -16.80 -4.09
CA MET A 32 -39.38 -17.80 -4.43
C MET A 32 -38.12 -17.15 -4.99
N CYS A 33 -38.23 -16.12 -5.85
CA CYS A 33 -37.07 -15.34 -6.31
C CYS A 33 -36.40 -14.58 -5.17
N ALA A 34 -37.17 -13.99 -4.25
CA ALA A 34 -36.63 -13.33 -3.06
C ALA A 34 -35.94 -14.32 -2.12
N ALA A 35 -36.45 -15.52 -1.93
CA ALA A 35 -35.85 -16.59 -1.14
C ALA A 35 -34.57 -17.15 -1.81
N MET A 36 -34.51 -17.26 -3.14
CA MET A 36 -33.31 -17.65 -3.88
C MET A 36 -32.24 -16.53 -3.86
N LEU A 37 -32.65 -15.27 -3.96
CA LEU A 37 -31.71 -14.13 -3.79
C LEU A 37 -31.15 -14.06 -2.36
N PHE A 38 -31.97 -14.34 -1.34
CA PHE A 38 -31.52 -14.40 0.05
C PHE A 38 -30.62 -15.61 0.31
N ALA A 39 -30.83 -16.74 -0.36
CA ALA A 39 -29.95 -17.91 -0.29
C ALA A 39 -28.63 -17.70 -1.06
N MET A 40 -28.61 -16.90 -2.14
CA MET A 40 -27.38 -16.52 -2.84
C MET A 40 -26.54 -15.51 -2.06
N VAL A 41 -27.15 -14.62 -1.28
CA VAL A 41 -26.41 -13.68 -0.40
C VAL A 41 -25.78 -14.40 0.80
N LEU A 42 -26.33 -15.55 1.23
CA LEU A 42 -25.72 -16.39 2.28
C LEU A 42 -24.65 -17.36 1.74
N GLY A 43 -24.47 -17.47 0.42
CA GLY A 43 -23.53 -18.38 -0.24
C GLY A 43 -22.22 -17.73 -0.70
N THR A 44 -22.03 -16.41 -0.53
CA THR A 44 -20.80 -15.70 -0.83
C THR A 44 -20.11 -15.12 0.41
N VAL A 45 -20.23 -15.80 1.55
CA VAL A 45 -19.18 -15.71 2.57
C VAL A 45 -18.02 -16.49 1.97
N GLY A 46 -17.13 -15.81 1.25
CA GLY A 46 -15.85 -16.35 0.90
C GLY A 46 -15.29 -16.94 2.17
N CYS A 47 -14.83 -18.17 2.15
CA CYS A 47 -14.02 -18.74 3.21
C CYS A 47 -12.73 -17.90 3.31
N SER A 48 -12.75 -16.79 4.00
CA SER A 48 -11.57 -16.29 4.66
C SER A 48 -11.26 -17.34 5.72
N SER A 49 -10.28 -18.20 5.46
CA SER A 49 -9.84 -19.15 6.44
C SER A 49 -9.45 -18.38 7.70
N ALA A 50 -10.05 -18.74 8.84
CA ALA A 50 -9.86 -18.02 10.08
C ALA A 50 -8.38 -17.99 10.48
N ILE A 51 -7.93 -16.89 11.07
CA ILE A 51 -6.65 -16.76 11.76
C ILE A 51 -6.82 -17.47 13.10
N ASN A 52 -5.91 -18.39 13.43
CA ASN A 52 -5.97 -19.13 14.70
C ASN A 52 -5.23 -18.41 15.82
N ALA A 53 -4.32 -17.50 15.51
CA ALA A 53 -3.62 -16.67 16.49
C ALA A 53 -4.61 -15.82 17.30
N GLU A 54 -4.33 -15.66 18.60
CA GLU A 54 -5.13 -14.83 19.51
C GLU A 54 -5.06 -13.36 19.08
N ASN A 55 -6.20 -12.78 18.73
CA ASN A 55 -6.28 -11.34 18.44
C ASN A 55 -6.39 -10.56 19.75
N LEU A 56 -5.35 -9.84 20.12
CA LEU A 56 -5.26 -9.07 21.36
C LEU A 56 -6.17 -7.84 21.38
N LEU A 57 -6.67 -7.38 20.24
CA LEU A 57 -7.64 -6.29 20.13
C LEU A 57 -9.09 -6.75 20.23
N GLU A 58 -9.34 -8.06 20.36
CA GLU A 58 -10.71 -8.55 20.53
C GLU A 58 -11.34 -8.00 21.82
N GLY A 59 -12.48 -7.32 21.68
CA GLY A 59 -13.17 -6.66 22.79
C GLY A 59 -12.70 -5.24 23.12
N ILE A 60 -11.64 -4.74 22.49
CA ILE A 60 -11.22 -3.34 22.61
C ILE A 60 -12.01 -2.49 21.61
N THR A 61 -12.71 -1.49 22.14
CA THR A 61 -13.46 -0.53 21.31
C THR A 61 -12.61 0.73 21.12
N PRO A 62 -12.30 1.12 19.86
CA PRO A 62 -11.58 2.36 19.61
C PRO A 62 -12.30 3.58 20.17
N SER A 63 -11.57 4.45 20.84
CA SER A 63 -12.06 5.75 21.32
C SER A 63 -12.03 6.78 20.19
N SER A 64 -12.81 7.84 20.33
CA SER A 64 -12.70 8.99 19.43
C SER A 64 -11.45 9.77 19.75
N VAL A 65 -10.54 9.89 18.80
CA VAL A 65 -9.31 10.69 18.89
C VAL A 65 -9.35 11.90 17.96
N ASN A 66 -8.60 12.92 18.32
CA ASN A 66 -8.36 14.04 17.46
C ASN A 66 -7.23 13.70 16.49
N GLY A 67 -7.37 14.14 15.24
CA GLY A 67 -6.31 14.03 14.26
C GLY A 67 -5.78 15.43 13.89
N LYS A 68 -4.62 15.44 13.26
CA LYS A 68 -3.93 16.66 12.81
C LYS A 68 -3.73 16.59 11.29
N GLN A 69 -4.05 17.66 10.58
CA GLN A 69 -3.84 17.73 9.13
C GLN A 69 -2.35 17.81 8.83
N ALA A 70 -1.91 17.14 7.75
CA ALA A 70 -0.53 17.22 7.30
C ALA A 70 -0.13 18.68 7.05
N ASP A 71 0.93 19.10 7.71
CA ASP A 71 1.56 20.42 7.54
C ASP A 71 2.99 20.23 6.97
N GLU A 72 3.67 21.33 6.71
CA GLU A 72 5.02 21.33 6.14
C GLU A 72 6.02 20.52 7.01
N GLY A 73 5.86 20.55 8.34
CA GLY A 73 6.72 19.81 9.27
C GLY A 73 6.55 18.30 9.12
N PHE A 74 5.30 17.83 9.10
CA PHE A 74 4.98 16.42 8.88
C PHE A 74 5.40 15.97 7.47
N ILE A 75 5.12 16.76 6.44
CA ILE A 75 5.50 16.42 5.05
C ILE A 75 7.01 16.31 4.94
N SER A 76 7.77 17.27 5.47
CA SER A 76 9.23 17.28 5.41
C SER A 76 9.83 16.08 6.14
N SER A 77 9.39 15.78 7.36
CA SER A 77 9.90 14.63 8.13
C SER A 77 9.53 13.29 7.49
N SER A 78 8.31 13.17 6.96
CA SER A 78 7.86 11.97 6.25
C SER A 78 8.60 11.73 4.94
N ALA A 79 8.88 12.80 4.19
CA ALA A 79 9.70 12.72 2.97
C ALA A 79 11.14 12.32 3.30
N ASP A 80 11.71 12.90 4.35
CA ASP A 80 13.06 12.55 4.82
C ASP A 80 13.15 11.08 5.24
N PHE A 81 12.17 10.59 6.00
CA PHE A 81 12.08 9.18 6.35
C PHE A 81 11.99 8.31 5.09
N ALA A 82 11.10 8.67 4.15
CA ALA A 82 10.86 7.92 2.93
C ALA A 82 12.14 7.77 2.09
N ILE A 83 12.83 8.86 1.85
CA ILE A 83 14.04 8.85 1.00
C ILE A 83 15.22 8.18 1.72
N LYS A 84 15.39 8.41 3.02
CA LYS A 84 16.43 7.72 3.80
C LYS A 84 16.20 6.21 3.82
N LEU A 85 14.95 5.77 4.04
CA LEU A 85 14.60 4.35 4.02
C LEU A 85 14.84 3.74 2.63
N PHE A 86 14.46 4.43 1.56
CA PHE A 86 14.70 3.98 0.19
C PHE A 86 16.20 3.78 -0.08
N ARG A 87 17.03 4.77 0.22
CA ARG A 87 18.48 4.70 0.05
C ARG A 87 19.10 3.51 0.79
N GLN A 88 18.66 3.22 2.01
CA GLN A 88 19.14 2.09 2.80
C GLN A 88 18.55 0.72 2.34
N SER A 89 17.49 0.75 1.53
CA SER A 89 16.83 -0.47 1.07
C SER A 89 17.27 -0.92 -0.33
N VAL A 90 17.97 -0.07 -1.07
CA VAL A 90 18.54 -0.43 -2.38
C VAL A 90 19.81 -1.24 -2.17
N ALA A 91 19.82 -2.45 -2.69
CA ALA A 91 20.96 -3.36 -2.56
C ALA A 91 21.41 -3.88 -3.93
N GLY A 92 22.66 -3.53 -4.27
CA GLY A 92 23.40 -4.16 -5.36
C GLY A 92 22.76 -3.94 -6.75
N ASP A 93 22.42 -5.03 -7.40
CA ASP A 93 22.01 -5.11 -8.81
C ASP A 93 20.52 -5.48 -9.00
N LYS A 94 19.72 -5.43 -7.94
CA LYS A 94 18.31 -5.85 -7.95
C LYS A 94 17.37 -4.67 -7.99
N ASN A 95 16.24 -4.86 -8.66
CA ASN A 95 15.12 -3.94 -8.53
C ASN A 95 14.70 -3.81 -7.07
N SER A 96 14.32 -2.62 -6.66
CA SER A 96 13.85 -2.33 -5.32
C SER A 96 12.50 -1.63 -5.35
N LEU A 97 11.67 -1.90 -4.38
CA LEU A 97 10.40 -1.24 -4.16
C LEU A 97 10.09 -1.25 -2.68
N ILE A 98 9.83 -0.09 -2.13
CA ILE A 98 9.35 0.07 -0.76
C ILE A 98 8.10 0.94 -0.70
N SER A 99 7.32 0.75 0.35
CA SER A 99 6.30 1.70 0.78
C SER A 99 6.73 2.33 2.10
N PRO A 100 7.27 3.54 2.06
CA PRO A 100 7.71 4.22 3.29
C PRO A 100 6.56 4.43 4.27
N LEU A 101 5.37 4.76 3.77
CA LEU A 101 4.19 4.97 4.60
C LEU A 101 3.84 3.71 5.40
N SER A 102 3.84 2.54 4.76
CA SER A 102 3.51 1.28 5.43
C SER A 102 4.50 0.93 6.54
N VAL A 103 5.81 1.13 6.28
CA VAL A 103 6.85 0.92 7.29
C VAL A 103 6.74 1.93 8.44
N MET A 104 6.51 3.21 8.12
CA MET A 104 6.31 4.26 9.13
C MET A 104 5.13 3.93 10.06
N LEU A 105 4.01 3.48 9.50
CA LEU A 105 2.83 3.10 10.29
C LEU A 105 3.12 1.94 11.25
N ALA A 106 3.76 0.87 10.78
CA ALA A 106 4.10 -0.28 11.62
C ALA A 106 5.04 0.12 12.78
N LEU A 107 6.01 0.98 12.49
CA LEU A 107 6.95 1.48 13.50
C LEU A 107 6.29 2.46 14.47
N ALA A 108 5.42 3.34 14.01
CA ALA A 108 4.70 4.28 14.87
C ALA A 108 3.74 3.54 15.83
N MET A 109 3.07 2.48 15.35
CA MET A 109 2.33 1.55 16.21
C MET A 109 3.20 1.00 17.34
N THR A 110 4.40 0.56 16.99
CA THR A 110 5.37 -0.04 17.93
C THR A 110 5.94 1.00 18.89
N ALA A 111 6.18 2.23 18.42
CA ALA A 111 6.70 3.35 19.22
C ALA A 111 5.76 3.73 20.37
N ASN A 112 4.44 3.45 20.26
CA ASN A 112 3.50 3.61 21.35
C ASN A 112 3.81 2.75 22.59
N GLY A 113 4.57 1.66 22.41
CA GLY A 113 5.01 0.78 23.49
C GLY A 113 6.44 1.08 23.97
N ALA A 114 7.14 1.99 23.32
CA ALA A 114 8.53 2.34 23.64
C ALA A 114 8.63 3.39 24.76
N ASP A 115 9.76 3.39 25.48
CA ASP A 115 10.14 4.43 26.43
C ASP A 115 11.63 4.78 26.33
N GLY A 116 12.04 5.80 27.06
CA GLY A 116 13.45 6.21 27.21
C GLY A 116 14.17 6.43 25.88
N LYS A 117 15.34 5.82 25.76
CA LYS A 117 16.22 5.97 24.58
C LYS A 117 15.58 5.34 23.32
N THR A 118 14.89 4.21 23.45
CA THR A 118 14.22 3.53 22.34
C THR A 118 13.18 4.45 21.71
N LEU A 119 12.32 5.06 22.52
CA LEU A 119 11.33 6.02 22.05
C LEU A 119 12.00 7.22 21.38
N GLN A 120 13.02 7.82 21.99
CA GLN A 120 13.71 8.98 21.43
C GLN A 120 14.34 8.69 20.06
N GLU A 121 14.95 7.52 19.87
CA GLU A 121 15.50 7.10 18.57
C GLU A 121 14.39 6.92 17.55
N MET A 122 13.27 6.28 17.92
CA MET A 122 12.12 6.09 17.03
C MET A 122 11.49 7.44 16.63
N GLU A 123 11.25 8.34 17.57
CA GLU A 123 10.71 9.69 17.30
C GLU A 123 11.64 10.48 16.36
N THR A 124 12.95 10.37 16.56
CA THR A 124 13.96 11.03 15.70
C THR A 124 13.90 10.50 14.27
N VAL A 125 13.82 9.18 14.10
CA VAL A 125 13.85 8.55 12.78
C VAL A 125 12.52 8.71 12.04
N LEU A 126 11.40 8.54 12.74
CA LEU A 126 10.06 8.55 12.12
C LEU A 126 9.52 9.96 11.87
N GLY A 127 9.72 10.85 12.83
CA GLY A 127 9.09 12.19 12.82
C GLY A 127 10.09 13.35 12.86
N GLY A 128 11.40 13.11 12.69
CA GLY A 128 12.39 14.18 12.81
C GLY A 128 12.50 14.79 14.23
N GLY A 129 12.09 14.04 15.25
CA GLY A 129 12.02 14.46 16.65
C GLY A 129 10.62 14.91 17.11
N MET A 130 9.62 14.77 16.27
CA MET A 130 8.20 14.90 16.64
C MET A 130 7.85 13.81 17.66
N SER A 131 7.03 14.15 18.67
CA SER A 131 6.60 13.14 19.64
C SER A 131 5.72 12.07 18.98
N VAL A 132 5.74 10.84 19.52
CA VAL A 132 4.90 9.76 19.03
C VAL A 132 3.42 10.11 19.11
N ASP A 133 2.98 10.89 20.12
CA ASP A 133 1.59 11.34 20.25
C ASP A 133 1.20 12.26 19.09
N GLU A 134 2.04 13.21 18.75
CA GLU A 134 1.82 14.10 17.61
C GLU A 134 1.88 13.36 16.29
N LEU A 135 2.82 12.43 16.13
CA LEU A 135 2.94 11.57 14.95
C LEU A 135 1.68 10.70 14.75
N ASN A 136 1.12 10.15 15.85
CA ASN A 136 -0.13 9.40 15.81
C ASN A 136 -1.30 10.26 15.26
N GLU A 137 -1.43 11.51 15.70
CA GLU A 137 -2.48 12.43 15.23
C GLU A 137 -2.37 12.72 13.74
N TYR A 138 -1.16 12.96 13.23
CA TYR A 138 -0.92 13.16 11.80
C TYR A 138 -1.21 11.89 10.99
N LEU A 139 -0.67 10.75 11.38
CA LEU A 139 -0.84 9.49 10.67
C LEU A 139 -2.31 9.05 10.66
N TYR A 140 -3.03 9.24 11.76
CA TYR A 140 -4.46 8.96 11.83
C TYR A 140 -5.26 9.76 10.80
N THR A 141 -5.01 11.07 10.70
CA THR A 141 -5.69 11.91 9.73
C THR A 141 -5.25 11.56 8.31
N TYR A 142 -3.94 11.40 8.10
CA TYR A 142 -3.38 11.09 6.79
C TYR A 142 -3.97 9.80 6.21
N MET A 143 -3.98 8.70 6.99
CA MET A 143 -4.59 7.45 6.56
C MET A 143 -6.07 7.57 6.19
N LYS A 144 -6.83 8.38 6.95
CA LYS A 144 -8.26 8.60 6.68
C LYS A 144 -8.52 9.49 5.47
N THR A 145 -7.58 10.33 5.12
CA THR A 145 -7.69 11.26 3.98
C THR A 145 -7.04 10.70 2.71
N LEU A 146 -6.26 9.61 2.81
CA LEU A 146 -5.74 8.92 1.62
C LEU A 146 -6.90 8.52 0.70
N PRO A 147 -6.94 9.05 -0.53
CA PRO A 147 -8.01 8.73 -1.44
C PRO A 147 -8.04 7.23 -1.78
N SER A 148 -9.23 6.65 -1.76
CA SER A 148 -9.45 5.30 -2.27
C SER A 148 -10.74 5.29 -3.05
N THR A 149 -10.63 5.08 -4.35
CA THR A 149 -11.73 5.10 -5.31
C THR A 149 -11.79 3.76 -6.07
N ASP A 150 -12.82 3.57 -6.88
CA ASP A 150 -12.92 2.39 -7.76
C ASP A 150 -11.79 2.34 -8.81
N LYS A 151 -11.11 3.47 -9.07
CA LYS A 151 -10.05 3.62 -10.08
C LYS A 151 -8.65 3.79 -9.53
N ALA A 152 -8.53 4.08 -8.24
CA ALA A 152 -7.24 4.20 -7.54
C ALA A 152 -7.43 3.74 -6.10
N LYS A 153 -6.96 2.54 -5.79
CA LYS A 153 -7.12 1.89 -4.50
C LYS A 153 -5.75 1.72 -3.82
N VAL A 154 -5.66 2.21 -2.59
CA VAL A 154 -4.55 1.94 -1.68
C VAL A 154 -5.04 1.00 -0.59
N THR A 155 -4.39 -0.14 -0.44
CA THR A 155 -4.72 -1.11 0.62
C THR A 155 -3.53 -1.27 1.54
N LEU A 156 -3.69 -0.84 2.79
CA LEU A 156 -2.69 -0.90 3.85
C LEU A 156 -3.00 -2.09 4.77
N ALA A 157 -2.01 -2.91 5.05
CA ALA A 157 -2.12 -4.04 5.95
C ALA A 157 -0.93 -4.05 6.93
N ASN A 158 -1.17 -3.62 8.16
CA ASN A 158 -0.17 -3.59 9.22
C ASN A 158 -0.64 -4.41 10.41
N SER A 159 0.26 -5.22 10.99
CA SER A 159 -0.01 -6.00 12.20
C SER A 159 1.25 -6.22 13.02
N ILE A 160 1.06 -6.42 14.32
CA ILE A 160 2.12 -6.82 15.25
C ILE A 160 1.84 -8.23 15.71
N TRP A 161 2.86 -9.08 15.72
CA TRP A 161 2.77 -10.47 16.17
C TRP A 161 3.75 -10.71 17.29
N PHE A 162 3.26 -11.25 18.40
CA PHE A 162 4.03 -11.55 19.59
C PHE A 162 4.12 -13.07 19.81
N ARG A 163 5.29 -13.55 20.21
CA ARG A 163 5.43 -14.93 20.66
C ARG A 163 4.66 -15.14 21.95
N ASN A 164 3.87 -16.22 22.02
CA ASN A 164 3.16 -16.62 23.22
C ASN A 164 4.11 -17.35 24.17
N GLU A 165 4.69 -16.61 25.10
CA GLU A 165 5.48 -17.18 26.19
C GLU A 165 4.70 -17.21 27.50
N LYS A 166 5.11 -18.13 28.39
CA LYS A 166 4.42 -18.28 29.68
C LYS A 166 4.57 -17.02 30.54
N GLY A 167 3.44 -16.36 30.79
CA GLY A 167 3.38 -15.15 31.59
C GLY A 167 3.48 -13.85 30.77
N PHE A 168 3.68 -13.95 29.47
CA PHE A 168 3.71 -12.80 28.58
C PHE A 168 2.34 -12.13 28.48
N VAL A 169 2.31 -10.84 28.80
CA VAL A 169 1.11 -9.98 28.75
C VAL A 169 1.46 -8.69 28.02
N VAL A 170 0.61 -8.31 27.08
CA VAL A 170 0.68 -7.01 26.43
C VAL A 170 -0.17 -6.01 27.18
N GLU A 171 0.36 -4.81 27.45
CA GLU A 171 -0.29 -3.77 28.23
C GLU A 171 -1.54 -3.21 27.53
N ASN A 172 -2.62 -3.08 28.29
CA ASN A 172 -3.91 -2.62 27.76
C ASN A 172 -3.84 -1.21 27.16
N ASP A 173 -3.05 -0.31 27.77
CA ASP A 173 -2.90 1.07 27.28
C ASP A 173 -2.23 1.11 25.91
N PHE A 174 -1.26 0.22 25.65
CA PHE A 174 -0.65 0.05 24.36
C PHE A 174 -1.66 -0.45 23.32
N LEU A 175 -2.42 -1.49 23.66
CA LEU A 175 -3.44 -2.05 22.77
C LEU A 175 -4.54 -1.02 22.46
N GLN A 176 -5.04 -0.30 23.48
CA GLN A 176 -6.05 0.74 23.31
C GLN A 176 -5.56 1.85 22.38
N ARG A 177 -4.32 2.33 22.58
CA ARG A 177 -3.73 3.37 21.74
C ARG A 177 -3.62 2.94 20.27
N ASN A 178 -3.20 1.70 20.02
CA ASN A 178 -3.14 1.16 18.66
C ASN A 178 -4.54 0.95 18.04
N ALA A 179 -5.53 0.57 18.83
CA ALA A 179 -6.91 0.52 18.37
C ALA A 179 -7.44 1.92 18.01
N ASP A 180 -7.14 2.93 18.82
CA ASP A 180 -7.62 4.30 18.66
C ASP A 180 -7.09 4.98 17.39
N TYR A 181 -5.80 4.85 17.11
CA TYR A 181 -5.15 5.58 16.02
C TYR A 181 -4.98 4.77 14.72
N TYR A 182 -4.77 3.46 14.81
CA TYR A 182 -4.37 2.64 13.65
C TYR A 182 -5.41 1.60 13.26
N ASN A 183 -6.25 1.15 14.18
CA ASN A 183 -7.18 0.03 13.99
C ASN A 183 -6.49 -1.20 13.37
N ALA A 184 -5.20 -1.39 13.68
CA ALA A 184 -4.37 -2.45 13.14
C ALA A 184 -4.22 -3.56 14.17
N PRO A 185 -4.42 -4.85 13.81
CA PRO A 185 -4.47 -5.95 14.76
C PRO A 185 -3.10 -6.24 15.38
N ALA A 186 -3.16 -6.68 16.64
CA ALA A 186 -2.04 -7.27 17.35
C ALA A 186 -2.41 -8.73 17.70
N TYR A 187 -1.49 -9.65 17.37
CA TYR A 187 -1.71 -11.08 17.56
C TYR A 187 -0.69 -11.69 18.51
N LYS A 188 -1.12 -12.73 19.24
CA LYS A 188 -0.24 -13.57 20.03
C LYS A 188 -0.32 -15.01 19.52
N ALA A 189 0.83 -15.65 19.27
CA ALA A 189 0.93 -16.97 18.65
C ALA A 189 2.19 -17.73 19.11
N GLU A 190 2.18 -19.05 18.96
CA GLU A 190 3.29 -19.93 19.41
C GLU A 190 4.58 -19.76 18.59
N PHE A 191 4.53 -19.10 17.44
CA PHE A 191 5.62 -18.93 16.47
C PHE A 191 6.17 -20.26 15.93
N ASP A 192 5.26 -21.17 15.67
CA ASP A 192 5.48 -22.43 14.97
C ASP A 192 5.03 -22.35 13.50
N SER A 193 5.00 -23.48 12.80
CA SER A 193 4.54 -23.54 11.41
C SER A 193 3.09 -23.07 11.21
N SER A 194 2.22 -23.23 12.22
CA SER A 194 0.83 -22.75 12.14
C SER A 194 0.78 -21.21 12.18
N THR A 195 1.71 -20.57 12.89
CA THR A 195 1.85 -19.11 12.91
C THR A 195 2.31 -18.58 11.54
N VAL A 196 3.23 -19.27 10.86
CA VAL A 196 3.62 -18.92 9.48
C VAL A 196 2.41 -18.95 8.55
N ASP A 197 1.57 -19.97 8.66
CA ASP A 197 0.35 -20.08 7.87
C ASP A 197 -0.65 -18.97 8.19
N ASP A 198 -0.80 -18.63 9.46
CA ASP A 198 -1.70 -17.55 9.91
C ASP A 198 -1.21 -16.19 9.41
N ILE A 199 0.08 -15.87 9.52
CA ILE A 199 0.67 -14.61 9.03
C ILE A 199 0.49 -14.51 7.50
N ASN A 200 0.85 -15.55 6.75
CA ASN A 200 0.72 -15.55 5.30
C ASN A 200 -0.74 -15.40 4.86
N ARG A 201 -1.64 -16.10 5.53
CA ARG A 201 -3.09 -15.99 5.30
C ARG A 201 -3.61 -14.59 5.62
N TRP A 202 -3.14 -14.01 6.74
CA TRP A 202 -3.51 -12.66 7.12
C TRP A 202 -3.08 -11.66 6.06
N VAL A 203 -1.84 -11.74 5.57
CA VAL A 203 -1.33 -10.87 4.50
C VAL A 203 -2.15 -11.04 3.22
N SER A 204 -2.38 -12.28 2.78
CA SER A 204 -3.17 -12.57 1.57
C SER A 204 -4.60 -12.00 1.67
N ASN A 205 -5.27 -12.20 2.82
CA ASN A 205 -6.63 -11.68 3.04
C ASN A 205 -6.68 -10.14 3.04
N ASN A 206 -5.63 -9.47 3.54
CA ASN A 206 -5.59 -8.01 3.66
C ASN A 206 -4.96 -7.31 2.44
N THR A 207 -4.52 -8.07 1.44
CA THR A 207 -3.97 -7.56 0.17
C THR A 207 -4.74 -8.04 -1.05
N ASP A 208 -6.01 -8.46 -0.87
CA ASP A 208 -6.87 -9.01 -1.93
C ASP A 208 -6.17 -10.15 -2.72
N GLY A 209 -5.35 -10.97 -2.06
CA GLY A 209 -4.56 -12.06 -2.65
C GLY A 209 -3.40 -11.60 -3.53
N MET A 210 -3.00 -10.33 -3.46
CA MET A 210 -1.90 -9.80 -4.25
C MET A 210 -0.54 -10.19 -3.69
N ILE A 211 -0.49 -10.39 -2.38
CA ILE A 211 0.68 -10.90 -1.68
C ILE A 211 0.26 -12.20 -1.00
N ASP A 212 0.64 -13.32 -1.59
CA ASP A 212 0.25 -14.64 -1.07
C ASP A 212 1.02 -15.03 0.19
N ARG A 213 2.30 -14.65 0.27
CA ARG A 213 3.20 -15.03 1.36
C ARG A 213 4.18 -13.91 1.66
N ILE A 214 4.50 -13.74 2.96
CA ILE A 214 5.53 -12.82 3.44
C ILE A 214 6.64 -13.56 4.21
N ILE A 215 6.32 -14.71 4.81
CA ILE A 215 7.28 -15.59 5.49
C ILE A 215 7.42 -16.87 4.66
N ASP A 216 8.68 -17.17 4.27
CA ASP A 216 9.07 -18.40 3.63
C ASP A 216 10.00 -19.16 4.58
N GLY A 217 9.56 -20.35 5.04
CA GLY A 217 10.30 -21.17 6.00
C GLY A 217 9.82 -21.06 7.44
N ASP A 218 10.64 -21.56 8.36
CA ASP A 218 10.33 -21.60 9.79
C ASP A 218 10.67 -20.26 10.46
N ILE A 219 9.97 -19.93 11.55
CA ILE A 219 10.29 -18.80 12.41
C ILE A 219 11.43 -19.17 13.35
N ASP A 220 12.43 -18.30 13.47
CA ASP A 220 13.54 -18.46 14.39
C ASP A 220 13.06 -18.59 15.85
N GLU A 221 13.66 -19.50 16.62
CA GLU A 221 13.28 -19.77 18.01
C GLU A 221 13.44 -18.55 18.92
N ASP A 222 14.41 -17.66 18.61
CA ASP A 222 14.69 -16.43 19.35
C ASP A 222 13.77 -15.24 18.94
N THR A 223 12.91 -15.43 17.96
CA THR A 223 12.00 -14.38 17.49
C THR A 223 10.90 -14.12 18.52
N MET A 224 10.85 -12.88 19.04
CA MET A 224 9.86 -12.45 20.04
C MET A 224 8.74 -11.63 19.42
N MET A 225 9.04 -10.82 18.41
CA MET A 225 8.08 -9.90 17.82
C MET A 225 8.35 -9.70 16.32
N TYR A 226 7.29 -9.87 15.52
CA TYR A 226 7.25 -9.49 14.11
C TYR A 226 6.41 -8.23 13.91
N LEU A 227 6.93 -7.31 13.11
CA LEU A 227 6.15 -6.27 12.48
C LEU A 227 5.90 -6.68 11.02
N ILE A 228 4.65 -6.91 10.69
CA ILE A 228 4.22 -7.31 9.35
C ILE A 228 3.58 -6.09 8.69
N ASN A 229 4.14 -5.67 7.57
CA ASN A 229 3.55 -4.61 6.78
C ASN A 229 3.52 -4.98 5.30
N ALA A 230 2.35 -4.79 4.71
CA ALA A 230 2.11 -5.01 3.31
C ALA A 230 1.26 -3.87 2.77
N LEU A 231 1.60 -3.38 1.61
CA LEU A 231 0.85 -2.35 0.93
C LEU A 231 0.71 -2.71 -0.53
N VAL A 232 -0.50 -2.48 -1.05
CA VAL A 232 -0.83 -2.68 -2.46
C VAL A 232 -1.44 -1.41 -3.01
N PHE A 233 -1.04 -1.08 -4.23
CA PHE A 233 -1.59 0.00 -5.01
C PHE A 233 -2.18 -0.56 -6.30
N ASP A 234 -3.44 -0.22 -6.60
CA ASP A 234 -4.14 -0.61 -7.81
C ASP A 234 -4.83 0.62 -8.39
N ALA A 235 -4.29 1.14 -9.51
CA ALA A 235 -4.83 2.34 -10.13
C ALA A 235 -4.71 2.32 -11.65
N GLU A 236 -5.77 2.82 -12.32
CA GLU A 236 -5.77 3.04 -13.76
C GLU A 236 -5.02 4.33 -14.12
N TRP A 237 -4.34 4.36 -15.27
CA TRP A 237 -3.84 5.61 -15.83
C TRP A 237 -5.00 6.56 -16.17
N ALA A 238 -4.81 7.85 -16.02
CA ALA A 238 -5.76 8.86 -16.52
C ALA A 238 -5.92 8.74 -18.05
N GLU A 239 -4.82 8.48 -18.74
CA GLU A 239 -4.76 8.13 -20.15
C GLU A 239 -4.07 6.78 -20.34
N ILE A 240 -4.85 5.73 -20.66
CA ILE A 240 -4.34 4.39 -20.91
C ILE A 240 -3.63 4.32 -22.26
N TYR A 241 -2.66 3.41 -22.37
CA TYR A 241 -1.99 3.17 -23.64
C TYR A 241 -2.82 2.25 -24.53
N GLU A 242 -2.95 2.64 -25.81
CA GLU A 242 -3.55 1.77 -26.81
C GLU A 242 -2.51 0.78 -27.37
N LYS A 243 -2.97 -0.30 -27.98
CA LYS A 243 -2.06 -1.31 -28.58
C LYS A 243 -1.07 -0.71 -29.61
N ARG A 244 -1.46 0.39 -30.26
CA ARG A 244 -0.58 1.09 -31.23
C ARG A 244 0.57 1.85 -30.56
N ASP A 245 0.46 2.16 -29.29
CA ASP A 245 1.44 2.91 -28.51
C ASP A 245 2.50 1.99 -27.88
N ILE A 246 2.32 0.66 -28.00
CA ILE A 246 3.21 -0.34 -27.43
C ILE A 246 4.04 -0.96 -28.55
N ARG A 247 5.36 -0.91 -28.37
CA ARG A 247 6.34 -1.49 -29.31
C ARG A 247 7.49 -2.13 -28.54
N ASP A 248 8.13 -3.10 -29.14
CA ASP A 248 9.38 -3.64 -28.60
C ASP A 248 10.45 -2.55 -28.59
N GLY A 249 11.19 -2.49 -27.49
CA GLY A 249 12.34 -1.63 -27.28
C GLY A 249 13.43 -2.37 -26.54
N ILE A 250 14.60 -1.77 -26.43
CA ILE A 250 15.72 -2.32 -25.66
C ILE A 250 15.79 -1.60 -24.33
N PHE A 251 16.02 -2.37 -23.28
CA PHE A 251 16.36 -1.88 -21.94
C PHE A 251 17.77 -2.35 -21.59
N THR A 252 18.66 -1.41 -21.33
CA THR A 252 20.02 -1.67 -20.87
C THR A 252 20.01 -1.79 -19.35
N CYS A 253 20.24 -2.99 -18.83
CA CYS A 253 20.28 -3.26 -17.39
C CYS A 253 21.53 -2.67 -16.74
N TYR A 254 21.51 -2.58 -15.40
CA TYR A 254 22.64 -2.07 -14.61
C TYR A 254 23.93 -2.89 -14.82
N ASP A 255 23.84 -4.19 -15.05
CA ASP A 255 24.97 -5.08 -15.38
C ASP A 255 25.48 -4.93 -16.82
N GLY A 256 24.89 -4.03 -17.62
CA GLY A 256 25.20 -3.78 -19.00
C GLY A 256 24.54 -4.75 -20.00
N SER A 257 23.75 -5.71 -19.53
CA SER A 257 22.99 -6.58 -20.42
C SER A 257 21.81 -5.83 -21.07
N GLU A 258 21.51 -6.20 -22.32
CA GLU A 258 20.40 -5.63 -23.08
C GLU A 258 19.27 -6.64 -23.22
N ASN A 259 18.08 -6.21 -22.87
CA ASN A 259 16.88 -7.04 -22.94
C ASN A 259 15.78 -6.37 -23.76
N THR A 260 15.06 -7.16 -24.55
CA THR A 260 13.86 -6.68 -25.24
C THR A 260 12.71 -6.55 -24.27
N VAL A 261 12.08 -5.38 -24.23
CA VAL A 261 10.94 -5.06 -23.38
C VAL A 261 9.82 -4.41 -24.19
N SER A 262 8.59 -4.50 -23.70
CA SER A 262 7.47 -3.77 -24.30
C SER A 262 7.49 -2.33 -23.78
N MET A 263 7.84 -1.39 -24.66
CA MET A 263 7.83 0.07 -24.40
C MET A 263 6.49 0.67 -24.75
N MET A 264 5.92 1.41 -23.82
CA MET A 264 4.66 2.15 -23.94
C MET A 264 4.98 3.63 -24.18
N SER A 265 4.48 4.21 -25.27
CA SER A 265 4.71 5.61 -25.64
C SER A 265 3.50 6.47 -25.33
N SER A 266 3.72 7.60 -24.67
CA SER A 266 2.67 8.60 -24.36
C SER A 266 3.20 10.02 -24.54
N SER A 267 2.28 10.98 -24.60
CA SER A 267 2.61 12.39 -24.49
C SER A 267 2.23 12.85 -23.10
N GLU A 268 3.22 13.28 -22.33
CA GLU A 268 3.01 13.79 -20.97
C GLU A 268 3.19 15.31 -20.95
N SER A 269 2.70 15.95 -19.86
CA SER A 269 2.65 17.40 -19.77
C SER A 269 3.40 17.99 -18.57
N LEU A 270 3.89 17.16 -17.67
CA LEU A 270 4.60 17.59 -16.46
C LEU A 270 6.03 17.04 -16.48
N TYR A 271 6.98 17.95 -16.65
CA TYR A 271 8.40 17.68 -16.61
C TYR A 271 8.93 17.86 -15.20
N ILE A 272 9.76 16.94 -14.74
CA ILE A 272 10.37 16.99 -13.40
C ILE A 272 11.89 16.87 -13.51
N GLU A 273 12.60 17.72 -12.77
CA GLU A 273 14.05 17.59 -12.53
C GLU A 273 14.31 17.41 -11.04
N CYS A 274 15.07 16.38 -10.68
CA CYS A 274 15.46 16.12 -9.31
C CYS A 274 16.96 15.81 -9.25
N GLY A 275 17.76 16.78 -8.83
CA GLY A 275 19.22 16.66 -8.81
C GLY A 275 19.77 16.38 -10.21
N ASN A 276 20.52 15.28 -10.35
CA ASN A 276 21.12 14.86 -11.62
C ASN A 276 20.22 13.92 -12.44
N ALA A 277 18.91 14.01 -12.30
CA ALA A 277 17.95 13.23 -13.09
C ALA A 277 16.85 14.14 -13.65
N LYS A 278 16.33 13.75 -14.82
CA LYS A 278 15.16 14.32 -15.46
C LYS A 278 14.06 13.28 -15.60
N GLY A 279 12.82 13.72 -15.73
CA GLY A 279 11.72 12.78 -15.77
C GLY A 279 10.40 13.39 -16.18
N PHE A 280 9.36 12.61 -15.96
CA PHE A 280 7.98 13.04 -16.20
C PHE A 280 7.05 12.54 -15.11
N ILE A 281 5.92 13.21 -14.99
CA ILE A 281 4.83 12.83 -14.10
C ILE A 281 3.64 12.38 -14.94
N LYS A 282 3.19 11.14 -14.74
CA LYS A 282 2.01 10.56 -15.37
C LYS A 282 0.89 10.40 -14.34
N GLN A 283 -0.28 10.98 -14.63
CA GLN A 283 -1.40 10.96 -13.71
C GLN A 283 -2.15 9.63 -13.73
N TYR A 284 -2.61 9.18 -12.56
CA TYR A 284 -3.64 8.15 -12.44
C TYR A 284 -5.05 8.75 -12.57
N ALA A 285 -6.00 7.91 -12.90
CA ALA A 285 -7.40 8.31 -13.01
C ALA A 285 -7.93 8.79 -11.67
N GLY A 286 -8.65 9.94 -11.70
CA GLY A 286 -9.11 10.63 -10.48
C GLY A 286 -8.23 11.79 -10.10
N GLY A 287 -6.93 11.73 -10.40
CA GLY A 287 -5.99 12.82 -10.13
C GLY A 287 -5.52 12.92 -8.68
N GLU A 288 -5.78 11.89 -7.88
CA GLU A 288 -5.33 11.84 -6.48
C GLU A 288 -3.88 11.37 -6.37
N TYR A 289 -3.43 10.56 -7.32
CA TYR A 289 -2.09 10.00 -7.36
C TYR A 289 -1.45 10.17 -8.72
N CYS A 290 -0.12 10.13 -8.73
CA CYS A 290 0.65 10.09 -9.97
C CYS A 290 1.85 9.15 -9.87
N PHE A 291 2.37 8.78 -11.03
CA PHE A 291 3.64 8.08 -11.22
C PHE A 291 4.69 9.10 -11.64
N ALA A 292 5.67 9.35 -10.79
CA ALA A 292 6.83 10.19 -11.11
C ALA A 292 8.00 9.28 -11.50
N ALA A 293 8.52 9.44 -12.71
CA ALA A 293 9.70 8.74 -13.18
C ALA A 293 10.91 9.68 -13.21
N LEU A 294 12.07 9.21 -12.76
CA LEU A 294 13.31 9.95 -12.69
C LEU A 294 14.44 9.15 -13.34
N LEU A 295 14.89 9.60 -14.49
CA LEU A 295 15.97 8.99 -15.26
C LEU A 295 17.26 9.76 -15.00
N PRO A 296 18.29 9.17 -14.38
CA PRO A 296 19.58 9.83 -14.20
C PRO A 296 20.14 10.34 -15.54
N ASN A 297 20.79 11.50 -15.50
CA ASN A 297 21.42 12.08 -16.68
C ASN A 297 22.52 11.16 -17.24
N GLU A 298 22.87 11.31 -18.52
CA GLU A 298 23.92 10.51 -19.11
C GLU A 298 25.25 10.61 -18.32
N GLY A 299 25.83 9.43 -18.04
CA GLY A 299 27.06 9.33 -17.26
C GLY A 299 26.89 9.40 -15.74
N VAL A 300 25.67 9.55 -15.24
CA VAL A 300 25.36 9.47 -13.82
C VAL A 300 25.00 8.02 -13.47
N ASP A 301 25.72 7.43 -12.54
CA ASP A 301 25.39 6.11 -12.00
C ASP A 301 24.10 6.17 -11.19
N ILE A 302 23.23 5.17 -11.33
CA ILE A 302 21.93 5.13 -10.66
C ILE A 302 22.07 5.03 -9.14
N LEU A 303 23.05 4.29 -8.63
CA LEU A 303 23.26 4.15 -7.18
C LEU A 303 23.80 5.45 -6.60
N ASP A 304 24.74 6.12 -7.28
CA ASP A 304 25.22 7.45 -6.88
C ASP A 304 24.08 8.49 -6.88
N TYR A 305 23.18 8.39 -7.89
CA TYR A 305 22.00 9.23 -7.95
C TYR A 305 21.08 8.98 -6.75
N ILE A 306 20.75 7.71 -6.45
CA ILE A 306 19.91 7.33 -5.31
C ILE A 306 20.53 7.83 -4.01
N ASP A 307 21.84 7.68 -3.82
CA ASP A 307 22.55 8.16 -2.63
C ASP A 307 22.51 9.69 -2.48
N SER A 308 22.36 10.41 -3.57
CA SER A 308 22.26 11.89 -3.56
C SER A 308 20.85 12.40 -3.22
N LEU A 309 19.82 11.55 -3.27
CA LEU A 309 18.45 11.97 -3.02
C LEU A 309 18.24 12.41 -1.56
N THR A 310 17.43 13.46 -1.40
CA THR A 310 16.96 13.95 -0.10
C THR A 310 15.45 14.11 -0.12
N GLY A 311 14.78 14.03 1.05
CA GLY A 311 13.34 14.22 1.17
C GLY A 311 12.91 15.60 0.67
N GLU A 312 13.59 16.65 1.13
CA GLU A 312 13.35 18.03 0.68
C GLU A 312 13.55 18.16 -0.84
N GLY A 313 14.65 17.61 -1.39
CA GLY A 313 14.94 17.66 -2.83
C GLY A 313 13.87 16.98 -3.66
N PHE A 314 13.34 15.83 -3.22
CA PHE A 314 12.28 15.12 -3.91
C PHE A 314 10.96 15.90 -3.91
N VAL A 315 10.51 16.36 -2.74
CA VAL A 315 9.25 17.13 -2.61
C VAL A 315 9.34 18.45 -3.36
N ASN A 316 10.48 19.15 -3.27
CA ASN A 316 10.69 20.40 -4.03
C ASN A 316 10.67 20.15 -5.55
N ALA A 317 11.32 19.09 -6.04
CA ALA A 317 11.29 18.73 -7.45
C ALA A 317 9.88 18.44 -7.93
N TYR A 318 9.11 17.70 -7.12
CA TYR A 318 7.71 17.39 -7.42
C TYR A 318 6.84 18.66 -7.48
N ASN A 319 6.94 19.51 -6.48
CA ASN A 319 6.11 20.74 -6.37
C ASN A 319 6.48 21.80 -7.42
N ASN A 320 7.69 21.75 -7.96
CA ASN A 320 8.17 22.67 -9.02
C ASN A 320 8.21 22.02 -10.40
N ALA A 321 7.46 20.91 -10.62
CA ALA A 321 7.34 20.30 -11.93
C ALA A 321 6.76 21.31 -12.96
N GLU A 322 7.38 21.36 -14.13
CA GLU A 322 7.09 22.36 -15.18
C GLU A 322 6.19 21.78 -16.27
N TYR A 323 5.31 22.63 -16.82
CA TYR A 323 4.54 22.25 -18.00
C TYR A 323 5.43 22.23 -19.24
N ALA A 324 5.53 21.08 -19.89
CA ALA A 324 6.27 20.88 -21.14
C ALA A 324 5.56 19.83 -22.01
N GLU A 325 5.85 19.83 -23.31
CA GLU A 325 5.44 18.72 -24.19
C GLU A 325 6.51 17.63 -24.16
N ILE A 326 6.15 16.44 -23.63
CA ILE A 326 7.09 15.34 -23.41
C ILE A 326 6.62 14.11 -24.19
N ASN A 327 7.48 13.60 -25.08
CA ASN A 327 7.34 12.26 -25.63
C ASN A 327 7.98 11.27 -24.64
N ALA A 328 7.14 10.62 -23.83
CA ALA A 328 7.58 9.69 -22.81
C ALA A 328 7.52 8.23 -23.31
N LYS A 329 8.53 7.43 -22.95
CA LYS A 329 8.48 5.97 -23.12
C LYS A 329 8.75 5.29 -21.80
N LEU A 330 7.80 4.45 -21.39
CA LEU A 330 7.79 3.69 -20.14
C LEU A 330 7.77 2.20 -20.47
N PRO A 331 8.73 1.40 -20.00
CA PRO A 331 8.67 -0.05 -20.17
C PRO A 331 7.57 -0.67 -19.32
N LYS A 332 6.95 -1.74 -19.80
CA LYS A 332 6.15 -2.62 -18.94
C LYS A 332 7.06 -3.39 -18.01
N PHE A 333 6.69 -3.47 -16.74
CA PHE A 333 7.43 -4.26 -15.78
C PHE A 333 6.54 -4.78 -14.66
N SER A 334 6.95 -5.89 -14.05
CA SER A 334 6.30 -6.45 -12.88
C SER A 334 7.34 -7.18 -12.04
N TYR A 335 7.33 -6.91 -10.74
CA TYR A 335 8.16 -7.64 -9.77
C TYR A 335 7.62 -7.49 -8.36
N ASP A 336 7.99 -8.42 -7.51
CA ASP A 336 7.82 -8.32 -6.06
C ASP A 336 9.15 -8.01 -5.37
N CYS A 337 9.06 -7.39 -4.21
CA CYS A 337 10.21 -7.10 -3.37
C CYS A 337 9.90 -7.52 -1.93
N SER A 338 10.76 -8.34 -1.36
CA SER A 338 10.65 -8.82 0.02
C SER A 338 11.93 -8.45 0.78
N LEU A 339 11.78 -7.61 1.79
CA LEU A 339 12.90 -7.01 2.53
C LEU A 339 12.71 -7.18 4.03
N SER A 340 13.81 -7.46 4.73
CA SER A 340 13.93 -7.17 6.15
C SER A 340 14.44 -5.75 6.31
N MET A 341 13.71 -4.92 7.02
CA MET A 341 14.05 -3.51 7.20
C MET A 341 15.00 -3.25 8.38
N ASN A 342 15.40 -4.29 9.13
CA ASN A 342 16.17 -4.15 10.35
C ASN A 342 17.46 -3.34 10.13
N ASP A 343 18.30 -3.76 9.17
CA ASP A 343 19.59 -3.12 8.91
C ASP A 343 19.43 -1.67 8.45
N ALA A 344 18.43 -1.42 7.59
CA ALA A 344 18.13 -0.07 7.13
C ALA A 344 17.72 0.85 8.30
N LEU A 345 16.84 0.39 9.17
CA LEU A 345 16.34 1.16 10.31
C LEU A 345 17.43 1.37 11.38
N ILE A 346 18.28 0.38 11.61
CA ILE A 346 19.48 0.52 12.47
C ILE A 346 20.40 1.59 11.90
N ALA A 347 20.70 1.55 10.61
CA ALA A 347 21.55 2.53 9.94
C ALA A 347 20.94 3.94 9.93
N MET A 348 19.61 4.05 9.90
CA MET A 348 18.91 5.32 10.02
C MET A 348 18.96 5.93 11.42
N GLY A 349 19.33 5.17 12.46
CA GLY A 349 19.59 5.69 13.81
C GLY A 349 18.66 5.18 14.91
N MET A 350 17.99 4.02 14.74
CA MET A 350 17.18 3.41 15.80
C MET A 350 17.65 2.00 16.23
N PRO A 351 18.94 1.82 16.56
CA PRO A 351 19.47 0.50 16.92
C PRO A 351 18.88 -0.05 18.23
N SER A 352 18.46 0.82 19.15
CA SER A 352 17.96 0.37 20.46
C SER A 352 16.73 -0.53 20.31
N ALA A 353 15.84 -0.24 19.36
CA ALA A 353 14.63 -1.01 19.14
C ALA A 353 14.86 -2.49 18.74
N PHE A 354 16.04 -2.78 18.17
CA PHE A 354 16.42 -4.11 17.66
C PHE A 354 17.39 -4.88 18.55
N LEU A 355 18.15 -4.19 19.42
CA LEU A 355 19.23 -4.80 20.18
C LEU A 355 18.96 -4.84 21.69
N LYS A 356 18.54 -3.73 22.27
CA LYS A 356 18.25 -3.57 23.69
C LYS A 356 17.16 -2.52 23.84
N ALA A 357 15.96 -2.93 23.55
CA ALA A 357 14.83 -2.03 23.55
C ALA A 357 14.26 -1.79 24.95
N ASP A 358 13.73 -0.60 25.16
CA ASP A 358 12.83 -0.27 26.24
C ASP A 358 11.42 -0.21 25.67
N PHE A 359 10.70 -1.35 25.72
CA PHE A 359 9.30 -1.49 25.39
C PHE A 359 8.43 -1.68 26.64
N SER A 360 8.84 -1.05 27.74
CA SER A 360 8.13 -1.19 29.03
C SER A 360 6.68 -0.70 29.03
N LYS A 361 6.30 0.15 28.06
CA LYS A 361 4.88 0.54 27.84
C LYS A 361 4.10 -0.49 27.02
N MET A 362 4.77 -1.46 26.42
CA MET A 362 4.15 -2.53 25.64
C MET A 362 3.98 -3.80 26.47
N SER A 363 5.00 -4.17 27.27
CA SER A 363 5.00 -5.35 28.12
C SER A 363 5.97 -5.19 29.28
N ASN A 364 5.76 -5.96 30.38
CA ASN A 364 6.72 -6.07 31.48
C ASN A 364 7.89 -7.03 31.18
N GLU A 365 7.83 -7.74 30.05
CA GLU A 365 8.91 -8.62 29.60
C GLU A 365 9.90 -7.89 28.71
N ASP A 366 11.14 -8.36 28.68
CA ASP A 366 12.19 -7.80 27.80
C ASP A 366 11.85 -8.13 26.33
N LEU A 367 11.34 -7.14 25.61
CA LEU A 367 11.00 -7.24 24.19
C LEU A 367 11.99 -6.46 23.33
N PHE A 368 12.16 -6.90 22.09
CA PHE A 368 12.81 -6.17 21.02
C PHE A 368 12.16 -6.50 19.69
N ILE A 369 12.31 -5.65 18.70
CA ILE A 369 11.84 -5.94 17.34
C ILE A 369 12.78 -6.99 16.74
N SER A 370 12.31 -8.24 16.64
CA SER A 370 13.13 -9.28 16.01
C SER A 370 13.23 -9.05 14.52
N GLN A 371 12.10 -8.73 13.86
CA GLN A 371 12.09 -8.51 12.44
C GLN A 371 10.98 -7.55 11.99
N VAL A 372 11.30 -6.64 11.06
CA VAL A 372 10.36 -5.82 10.31
C VAL A 372 10.30 -6.39 8.90
N LEU A 373 9.26 -7.14 8.59
CA LEU A 373 9.05 -7.73 7.27
C LEU A 373 8.24 -6.80 6.39
N HIS A 374 8.83 -6.43 5.26
CA HIS A 374 8.19 -5.59 4.26
C HIS A 374 8.12 -6.32 2.92
N LYS A 375 6.90 -6.48 2.42
CA LYS A 375 6.68 -7.07 1.10
C LYS A 375 5.79 -6.16 0.26
N THR A 376 6.25 -5.91 -0.95
CA THR A 376 5.57 -5.08 -1.93
C THR A 376 5.49 -5.81 -3.26
N PHE A 377 4.50 -5.46 -4.05
CA PHE A 377 4.34 -5.93 -5.42
C PHE A 377 3.98 -4.74 -6.30
N ILE A 378 4.53 -4.69 -7.51
CA ILE A 378 4.16 -3.73 -8.53
C ILE A 378 4.04 -4.41 -9.89
N SER A 379 3.04 -3.98 -10.66
CA SER A 379 2.90 -4.32 -12.06
C SER A 379 2.47 -3.06 -12.81
N VAL A 380 3.32 -2.60 -13.72
CA VAL A 380 3.08 -1.43 -14.57
C VAL A 380 2.84 -1.90 -15.99
N ASP A 381 1.64 -1.63 -16.49
CA ASP A 381 1.22 -2.03 -17.82
C ASP A 381 0.45 -0.90 -18.55
N GLU A 382 -0.13 -1.21 -19.70
CA GLU A 382 -0.86 -0.24 -20.52
C GLU A 382 -2.08 0.38 -19.84
N ARG A 383 -2.61 -0.24 -18.81
CA ARG A 383 -3.83 0.19 -18.15
C ARG A 383 -3.58 1.00 -16.91
N GLY A 384 -2.45 0.75 -16.23
CA GLY A 384 -2.15 1.38 -14.97
C GLY A 384 -1.02 0.70 -14.22
N THR A 385 -1.00 0.95 -12.94
CA THR A 385 -0.30 0.13 -11.98
C THR A 385 -1.30 -0.84 -11.39
N ARG A 386 -1.30 -2.08 -11.91
CA ARG A 386 -2.25 -3.16 -11.68
C ARG A 386 -3.73 -2.73 -11.79
N ALA A 387 -4.24 -2.53 -12.99
CA ALA A 387 -5.63 -2.13 -13.23
C ALA A 387 -6.48 -3.23 -13.90
N GLY A 388 -7.70 -3.38 -13.42
CA GLY A 388 -8.77 -4.19 -14.03
C GLY A 388 -10.00 -3.36 -14.39
N ALA A 389 -10.35 -3.33 -15.69
CA ALA A 389 -11.57 -2.85 -16.36
C ALA A 389 -11.70 -1.37 -16.82
N VAL A 390 -12.29 -1.21 -17.99
CA VAL A 390 -12.20 -0.14 -19.00
C VAL A 390 -13.14 1.04 -18.78
N THR A 391 -12.66 2.28 -18.97
CA THR A 391 -13.38 3.35 -19.74
C THR A 391 -12.42 4.51 -20.05
N SER A 392 -12.34 4.96 -21.32
CA SER A 392 -11.46 6.05 -21.74
C SER A 392 -12.19 7.41 -21.73
N VAL A 393 -11.50 8.46 -21.32
CA VAL A 393 -11.90 9.87 -21.47
C VAL A 393 -10.79 10.61 -22.21
N GLN A 394 -11.15 11.32 -23.30
CA GLN A 394 -10.23 12.15 -24.05
C GLN A 394 -10.21 13.58 -23.51
N ILE A 395 -9.01 14.13 -23.29
CA ILE A 395 -8.78 15.56 -22.95
C ILE A 395 -8.01 16.20 -24.12
N ASN A 396 -8.48 17.37 -24.59
CA ASN A 396 -7.86 18.11 -25.67
C ASN A 396 -6.69 18.97 -25.16
N LYS A 397 -5.58 19.00 -25.93
CA LYS A 397 -4.34 19.75 -25.63
C LYS A 397 -4.38 21.18 -26.11
N GLU A 398 -3.83 22.09 -25.30
CA GLU A 398 -3.32 23.40 -25.75
C GLU A 398 -1.82 23.30 -25.98
N SER A 399 -1.34 23.85 -27.11
CA SER A 399 0.05 23.73 -27.55
C SER A 399 1.00 24.63 -26.77
N CYS A 400 2.13 24.08 -26.35
CA CYS A 400 3.25 24.77 -25.72
C CYS A 400 4.33 25.14 -26.77
N PRO A 401 5.01 26.31 -26.68
CA PRO A 401 5.81 26.85 -27.77
C PRO A 401 7.29 26.43 -27.85
N ASP A 402 7.84 25.71 -26.89
CA ASP A 402 9.28 25.33 -26.90
C ASP A 402 9.44 23.81 -26.96
N GLY A 403 10.07 23.35 -27.96
CA GLY A 403 10.55 22.00 -28.36
C GLY A 403 10.09 20.80 -27.53
N ILE A 404 9.75 19.71 -28.21
CA ILE A 404 9.33 18.44 -27.57
C ILE A 404 10.51 17.82 -26.82
N ILE A 405 10.31 17.49 -25.54
CA ILE A 405 11.31 16.80 -24.70
C ILE A 405 11.14 15.28 -24.87
N GLU A 406 12.23 14.60 -25.25
CA GLU A 406 12.23 13.13 -25.33
C GLU A 406 12.74 12.51 -24.03
N ILE A 407 11.95 11.63 -23.39
CA ILE A 407 12.34 10.87 -22.22
C ILE A 407 12.00 9.40 -22.44
N THR A 408 13.03 8.58 -22.59
CA THR A 408 12.88 7.13 -22.74
C THR A 408 13.51 6.44 -21.55
N LEU A 409 12.70 5.69 -20.78
CA LEU A 409 13.17 4.89 -19.65
C LEU A 409 13.74 3.56 -20.17
N ASP A 410 14.86 3.62 -20.85
CA ASP A 410 15.55 2.51 -21.52
C ASP A 410 16.77 1.99 -20.76
N ARG A 411 17.03 2.52 -19.58
CA ARG A 411 18.11 2.16 -18.67
C ARG A 411 17.66 2.39 -17.21
N PRO A 412 18.49 2.05 -16.20
CA PRO A 412 18.10 2.17 -14.80
C PRO A 412 17.50 3.53 -14.43
N PHE A 413 16.35 3.49 -13.74
CA PHE A 413 15.61 4.68 -13.34
C PHE A 413 14.96 4.50 -11.96
N VAL A 414 14.70 5.61 -11.28
CA VAL A 414 13.89 5.68 -10.06
C VAL A 414 12.46 6.03 -10.43
N TYR A 415 11.50 5.50 -9.71
CA TYR A 415 10.11 5.91 -9.82
C TYR A 415 9.45 6.01 -8.44
N ALA A 416 8.42 6.81 -8.36
CA ALA A 416 7.59 6.91 -7.16
C ALA A 416 6.10 6.98 -7.54
N ILE A 417 5.26 6.38 -6.69
CA ILE A 417 3.83 6.67 -6.69
C ILE A 417 3.61 7.72 -5.61
N VAL A 418 3.13 8.88 -6.01
CA VAL A 418 3.06 10.07 -5.18
C VAL A 418 1.61 10.44 -4.90
N ASP A 419 1.33 10.78 -3.64
CA ASP A 419 0.09 11.43 -3.24
C ASP A 419 0.12 12.90 -3.71
N ASN A 420 -0.76 13.27 -4.62
CA ASN A 420 -0.78 14.60 -5.23
C ASN A 420 -1.10 15.71 -4.23
N ALA A 421 -1.77 15.39 -3.12
CA ALA A 421 -2.14 16.39 -2.11
C ALA A 421 -0.94 16.84 -1.27
N THR A 422 0.03 15.95 -1.05
CA THR A 422 1.17 16.20 -0.15
C THR A 422 2.53 16.18 -0.86
N GLY A 423 2.63 15.60 -2.05
CA GLY A 423 3.89 15.33 -2.73
C GLY A 423 4.68 14.18 -2.10
N LEU A 424 4.10 13.45 -1.14
CA LEU A 424 4.78 12.33 -0.47
C LEU A 424 4.78 11.07 -1.33
N PRO A 425 5.93 10.37 -1.45
CA PRO A 425 5.98 9.07 -2.09
C PRO A 425 5.34 8.01 -1.18
N ILE A 426 4.20 7.47 -1.59
CA ILE A 426 3.59 6.31 -0.92
C ILE A 426 4.28 5.00 -1.31
N PHE A 427 4.85 4.97 -2.52
CA PHE A 427 5.82 3.97 -2.98
C PHE A 427 7.00 4.66 -3.64
N ILE A 428 8.18 4.07 -3.48
CA ILE A 428 9.37 4.47 -4.22
C ILE A 428 10.20 3.23 -4.55
N GLY A 429 10.73 3.19 -5.76
CA GLY A 429 11.50 2.05 -6.25
C GLY A 429 12.53 2.43 -7.30
N ALA A 430 13.42 1.49 -7.57
CA ALA A 430 14.39 1.56 -8.65
C ALA A 430 14.28 0.33 -9.54
N VAL A 431 14.26 0.56 -10.84
CA VAL A 431 14.36 -0.48 -11.85
C VAL A 431 15.80 -0.52 -12.34
N LEU A 432 16.54 -1.57 -11.96
CA LEU A 432 17.93 -1.78 -12.35
C LEU A 432 18.06 -2.76 -13.52
N GLY A 433 17.06 -3.61 -13.71
CA GLY A 433 17.01 -4.57 -14.80
C GLY A 433 15.61 -5.06 -15.11
N LEU A 434 15.34 -5.35 -16.37
CA LEU A 434 14.07 -5.89 -16.86
C LEU A 434 14.33 -7.02 -17.84
N GLY A 435 13.40 -7.97 -17.97
CA GLY A 435 13.39 -8.93 -19.06
C GLY A 435 14.20 -10.20 -18.85
N LYS A 436 14.02 -10.87 -17.72
CA LYS A 436 14.32 -12.33 -17.63
C LYS A 436 13.09 -13.09 -17.22
#